data_8dfecd09bfb7ae59612f2494e5ad8144
#
_entry.id   8dfecd09bfb7ae59612f2494e5ad8144
#
_cell.length_a   1.000
_cell.length_b   1.000
_cell.length_c   1.000
_cell.angle_alpha   90.00
_cell.angle_beta   90.00
_cell.angle_gamma   90.00
#
_symmetry.space_group_name_H-M   'P 1'
#
loop_
_entity.id
_entity.type
_entity.pdbx_description
1 polymer ?
#
loop_
_entity_poly.entity_id
_entity_poly.type
_entity_poly.pdbx_seq_one_letter_code
_entity_poly.pdbx_strand_id
1 'polypeptide(L)'
;IPEIEMPGHTQSILAAYPQLACFHKNYEVSCDWGVHKEVLCTKEGSFKLLEDVLSEVFEIFPSKYIHIGGDECPKDRWSECPVCQRNIKRLGLKDEHELQSYFIKRMEEFVNAHDRQIIGWDEILEGGIAPNAVVMSWRGEAGGIKAAKMNHSVIMTPRDFCYLDYYQSEDRDNEPLAIYGYLPLDSVYSYNPTEKLTSEQGRYILGIQGNLWTEYIATPEHAEYMAYPRAIALAEVGWSQQEQKDFTDFIYRLTIQSKRLDSLNVNYAKHFLFSVKNKNDKL
;
A
#
# COMPACT_ATOMS: atom_id res chain seq x y z
N ILE A 1 0.16 -9.48 -8.16
CA ILE A 1 0.48 -8.11 -8.65
C ILE A 1 1.83 -7.75 -8.08
N PRO A 2 2.89 -7.61 -8.91
CA PRO A 2 4.18 -7.15 -8.44
C PRO A 2 4.16 -5.64 -8.16
N GLU A 3 5.00 -5.21 -7.22
CA GLU A 3 5.23 -3.80 -6.90
C GLU A 3 6.70 -3.46 -7.14
N ILE A 4 6.95 -2.42 -7.93
CA ILE A 4 8.26 -1.89 -8.25
C ILE A 4 8.25 -0.40 -7.94
N GLU A 5 8.92 -0.04 -6.86
CA GLU A 5 8.94 1.33 -6.34
C GLU A 5 9.60 2.34 -7.27
N MET A 6 8.90 3.46 -7.49
CA MET A 6 9.40 4.63 -8.25
C MET A 6 8.56 5.88 -7.97
N PRO A 7 9.14 7.09 -7.97
CA PRO A 7 10.57 7.39 -7.96
C PRO A 7 11.18 7.43 -6.56
N GLY A 8 10.37 7.33 -5.50
CA GLY A 8 10.77 7.18 -4.10
C GLY A 8 11.22 5.75 -3.78
N HIS A 9 11.65 5.50 -2.53
CA HIS A 9 12.06 4.18 -2.02
C HIS A 9 13.10 3.44 -2.89
N THR A 10 13.94 4.19 -3.61
CA THR A 10 14.86 3.66 -4.64
C THR A 10 16.33 3.72 -4.23
N GLN A 11 16.63 3.84 -2.94
CA GLN A 11 18.03 3.97 -2.51
C GLN A 11 18.89 2.73 -2.84
N SER A 12 18.32 1.54 -2.85
CA SER A 12 19.00 0.32 -3.31
C SER A 12 19.35 0.39 -4.79
N ILE A 13 18.46 0.94 -5.62
CA ILE A 13 18.73 1.21 -7.04
C ILE A 13 19.88 2.22 -7.18
N LEU A 14 19.87 3.29 -6.38
CA LEU A 14 20.92 4.31 -6.44
C LEU A 14 22.27 3.81 -5.91
N ALA A 15 22.27 2.85 -5.00
CA ALA A 15 23.50 2.18 -4.57
C ALA A 15 24.13 1.35 -5.71
N ALA A 16 23.29 0.66 -6.50
CA ALA A 16 23.72 -0.12 -7.65
C ALA A 16 24.03 0.75 -8.90
N TYR A 17 23.25 1.82 -9.10
CA TYR A 17 23.30 2.69 -10.28
C TYR A 17 23.37 4.17 -9.87
N PRO A 18 24.49 4.64 -9.26
CA PRO A 18 24.59 6.00 -8.70
C PRO A 18 24.45 7.11 -9.73
N GLN A 19 24.67 6.82 -11.01
CA GLN A 19 24.46 7.76 -12.12
C GLN A 19 22.98 8.14 -12.32
N LEU A 20 22.03 7.41 -11.75
CA LEU A 20 20.59 7.68 -11.85
C LEU A 20 20.10 8.66 -10.77
N ALA A 21 20.92 8.94 -9.78
CA ALA A 21 20.62 9.93 -8.74
C ALA A 21 20.68 11.36 -9.26
N CYS A 22 20.07 12.28 -8.53
CA CYS A 22 20.13 13.72 -8.79
C CYS A 22 21.55 14.26 -8.68
N PHE A 23 22.31 13.76 -7.71
CA PHE A 23 23.70 14.17 -7.46
C PHE A 23 24.63 12.98 -7.57
N HIS A 24 25.80 13.21 -8.19
CA HIS A 24 26.79 12.17 -8.37
C HIS A 24 27.62 12.01 -7.08
N LYS A 25 27.33 10.97 -6.31
CA LYS A 25 28.10 10.53 -5.15
C LYS A 25 27.97 9.01 -5.01
N ASN A 26 28.77 8.41 -4.16
CA ASN A 26 28.56 7.01 -3.79
C ASN A 26 27.33 6.92 -2.87
N TYR A 27 26.47 5.99 -3.18
CA TYR A 27 25.28 5.65 -2.38
C TYR A 27 25.47 4.25 -1.79
N GLU A 28 25.06 4.10 -0.55
CA GLU A 28 25.02 2.80 0.11
C GLU A 28 23.55 2.39 0.30
N VAL A 29 23.32 1.08 0.43
CA VAL A 29 22.02 0.57 0.81
C VAL A 29 21.73 1.05 2.23
N SER A 30 20.57 1.68 2.44
CA SER A 30 20.19 2.12 3.78
C SER A 30 19.80 0.93 4.66
N CYS A 31 20.27 0.98 5.91
CA CYS A 31 19.83 0.10 6.99
C CYS A 31 18.95 0.84 8.01
N ASP A 32 18.65 2.11 7.77
CA ASP A 32 17.83 2.93 8.63
C ASP A 32 16.38 2.92 8.15
N TRP A 33 15.45 2.84 9.09
CA TRP A 33 14.03 2.98 8.81
C TRP A 33 13.68 4.44 8.47
N GLY A 34 12.75 4.62 7.52
CA GLY A 34 12.16 5.91 7.21
C GLY A 34 12.14 6.27 5.74
N VAL A 35 11.67 7.48 5.48
CA VAL A 35 11.59 8.06 4.13
C VAL A 35 12.91 8.73 3.79
N HIS A 36 13.59 8.22 2.76
CA HIS A 36 14.88 8.74 2.33
C HIS A 36 14.72 9.81 1.24
N LYS A 37 15.55 10.88 1.36
CA LYS A 37 15.54 11.99 0.38
C LYS A 37 16.13 11.62 -0.98
N GLU A 38 16.86 10.53 -1.05
CA GLU A 38 17.51 10.07 -2.26
C GLU A 38 16.50 9.31 -3.13
N VAL A 39 16.10 9.94 -4.22
CA VAL A 39 15.10 9.44 -5.16
C VAL A 39 15.68 9.42 -6.58
N LEU A 40 15.08 8.66 -7.48
CA LEU A 40 15.46 8.64 -8.90
C LEU A 40 15.37 10.06 -9.51
N CYS A 41 16.40 10.44 -10.23
CA CYS A 41 16.38 11.67 -11.01
C CYS A 41 15.51 11.47 -12.27
N THR A 42 14.90 12.55 -12.77
CA THR A 42 14.11 12.53 -14.01
C THR A 42 14.97 12.55 -15.28
N LYS A 43 16.12 11.85 -15.24
CA LYS A 43 16.99 11.60 -16.38
C LYS A 43 16.43 10.50 -17.26
N GLU A 44 16.76 10.53 -18.54
CA GLU A 44 16.37 9.48 -19.48
C GLU A 44 16.84 8.08 -19.04
N GLY A 45 18.04 7.99 -18.48
CA GLY A 45 18.58 6.72 -17.95
C GLY A 45 17.74 6.10 -16.83
N SER A 46 17.06 6.91 -16.00
CA SER A 46 16.16 6.39 -14.97
C SER A 46 14.94 5.70 -15.57
N PHE A 47 14.32 6.35 -16.55
CA PHE A 47 13.18 5.75 -17.26
C PHE A 47 13.60 4.49 -18.00
N LYS A 48 14.74 4.52 -18.70
CA LYS A 48 15.25 3.36 -19.43
C LYS A 48 15.49 2.15 -18.52
N LEU A 49 16.11 2.35 -17.34
CA LEU A 49 16.28 1.26 -16.38
C LEU A 49 14.94 0.70 -15.91
N LEU A 50 13.98 1.56 -15.58
CA LEU A 50 12.65 1.12 -15.12
C LEU A 50 11.88 0.39 -16.22
N GLU A 51 11.95 0.85 -17.46
CA GLU A 51 11.40 0.18 -18.63
C GLU A 51 11.99 -1.22 -18.84
N ASP A 52 13.30 -1.36 -18.68
CA ASP A 52 14.01 -2.66 -18.78
C ASP A 52 13.57 -3.59 -17.64
N VAL A 53 13.54 -3.10 -16.39
CA VAL A 53 13.05 -3.87 -15.22
C VAL A 53 11.61 -4.30 -15.41
N LEU A 54 10.71 -3.40 -15.81
CA LEU A 54 9.30 -3.71 -16.02
C LEU A 54 9.09 -4.71 -17.16
N SER A 55 9.92 -4.65 -18.21
CA SER A 55 9.86 -5.64 -19.30
C SER A 55 10.11 -7.06 -18.79
N GLU A 56 11.11 -7.27 -17.92
CA GLU A 56 11.35 -8.56 -17.28
C GLU A 56 10.22 -8.95 -16.33
N VAL A 57 9.69 -8.00 -15.56
CA VAL A 57 8.55 -8.21 -14.66
C VAL A 57 7.32 -8.67 -15.44
N PHE A 58 7.09 -8.13 -16.64
CA PHE A 58 5.96 -8.52 -17.49
C PHE A 58 6.05 -9.96 -17.98
N GLU A 59 7.26 -10.47 -18.19
CA GLU A 59 7.47 -11.88 -18.57
C GLU A 59 7.21 -12.84 -17.42
N ILE A 60 7.55 -12.44 -16.18
CA ILE A 60 7.44 -13.28 -14.99
C ILE A 60 6.01 -13.27 -14.42
N PHE A 61 5.34 -12.11 -14.41
CA PHE A 61 4.04 -11.93 -13.78
C PHE A 61 2.93 -11.69 -14.83
N PRO A 62 1.94 -12.60 -14.93
CA PRO A 62 0.87 -12.46 -15.91
C PRO A 62 -0.21 -11.45 -15.55
N SER A 63 -0.09 -10.75 -14.41
CA SER A 63 -1.07 -9.79 -13.93
C SER A 63 -1.30 -8.65 -14.93
N LYS A 64 -2.55 -8.28 -15.13
CA LYS A 64 -2.91 -7.05 -15.83
C LYS A 64 -2.42 -5.80 -15.10
N TYR A 65 -2.30 -5.87 -13.79
CA TYR A 65 -1.91 -4.75 -12.95
C TYR A 65 -0.45 -4.85 -12.53
N ILE A 66 0.21 -3.69 -12.52
CA ILE A 66 1.57 -3.52 -12.02
C ILE A 66 1.52 -2.36 -11.02
N HIS A 67 1.93 -2.61 -9.79
CA HIS A 67 2.05 -1.55 -8.80
C HIS A 67 3.40 -0.85 -8.95
N ILE A 68 3.40 0.47 -9.03
CA ILE A 68 4.60 1.28 -9.28
C ILE A 68 4.99 2.15 -8.09
N GLY A 69 4.41 1.93 -6.90
CA GLY A 69 4.65 2.74 -5.73
C GLY A 69 4.11 4.15 -5.90
N GLY A 70 4.99 5.12 -5.92
CA GLY A 70 4.68 6.53 -6.12
C GLY A 70 4.48 7.31 -4.83
N ASP A 71 4.56 6.64 -3.68
CA ASP A 71 4.47 7.21 -2.36
C ASP A 71 5.78 7.83 -1.88
N GLU A 72 5.66 8.62 -0.83
CA GLU A 72 6.76 9.13 -0.01
C GLU A 72 8.00 9.59 -0.79
N CYS A 73 7.78 10.22 -1.96
CA CYS A 73 8.84 10.78 -2.79
C CYS A 73 9.16 12.21 -2.35
N PRO A 74 10.21 12.45 -1.52
CA PRO A 74 10.62 13.79 -1.13
C PRO A 74 11.09 14.61 -2.33
N LYS A 75 10.76 15.89 -2.33
CA LYS A 75 11.07 16.81 -3.43
C LYS A 75 12.41 17.52 -3.27
N ASP A 76 13.07 17.35 -2.11
CA ASP A 76 14.33 18.03 -1.76
C ASP A 76 15.38 17.90 -2.88
N ARG A 77 15.63 16.66 -3.35
CA ARG A 77 16.64 16.44 -4.37
C ARG A 77 16.27 16.98 -5.73
N TRP A 78 14.99 16.95 -6.06
CA TRP A 78 14.51 17.50 -7.33
C TRP A 78 14.56 19.02 -7.36
N SER A 79 14.27 19.70 -6.25
CA SER A 79 14.32 21.16 -6.15
C SER A 79 15.74 21.71 -6.34
N GLU A 80 16.76 20.95 -5.91
CA GLU A 80 18.16 21.32 -6.04
C GLU A 80 18.82 20.79 -7.34
N CYS A 81 18.20 19.82 -8.01
CA CYS A 81 18.81 19.13 -9.16
C CYS A 81 18.69 19.94 -10.46
N PRO A 82 19.82 20.33 -11.09
CA PRO A 82 19.76 21.09 -12.34
C PRO A 82 19.04 20.36 -13.50
N VAL A 83 19.04 19.02 -13.50
CA VAL A 83 18.35 18.23 -14.53
C VAL A 83 16.84 18.29 -14.30
N CYS A 84 16.38 18.05 -13.07
CA CYS A 84 14.97 18.11 -12.71
C CYS A 84 14.39 19.51 -12.95
N GLN A 85 15.10 20.57 -12.54
CA GLN A 85 14.70 21.95 -12.76
C GLN A 85 14.64 22.32 -14.25
N ARG A 86 15.58 21.84 -15.07
CA ARG A 86 15.48 22.01 -16.52
C ARG A 86 14.27 21.28 -17.11
N ASN A 87 13.95 20.09 -16.60
CA ASN A 87 12.76 19.34 -17.05
C ASN A 87 11.46 20.06 -16.67
N ILE A 88 11.33 20.56 -15.45
CA ILE A 88 10.20 21.40 -15.05
C ILE A 88 10.00 22.56 -16.02
N LYS A 89 11.09 23.32 -16.27
CA LYS A 89 11.02 24.46 -17.19
C LYS A 89 10.71 24.06 -18.63
N ARG A 90 11.38 23.02 -19.14
CA ARG A 90 11.20 22.53 -20.53
C ARG A 90 9.80 22.01 -20.80
N LEU A 91 9.20 21.36 -19.81
CA LEU A 91 7.87 20.76 -19.91
C LEU A 91 6.75 21.72 -19.51
N GLY A 92 7.08 22.94 -19.05
CA GLY A 92 6.11 23.94 -18.61
C GLY A 92 5.37 23.52 -17.32
N LEU A 93 6.02 22.71 -16.48
CA LEU A 93 5.47 22.26 -15.22
C LEU A 93 5.60 23.33 -14.16
N LYS A 94 4.70 23.32 -13.18
CA LYS A 94 4.65 24.32 -12.13
C LYS A 94 5.70 24.10 -11.04
N ASP A 95 5.87 22.84 -10.64
CA ASP A 95 6.68 22.45 -9.50
C ASP A 95 7.09 20.98 -9.56
N GLU A 96 7.74 20.47 -8.50
CA GLU A 96 8.19 19.10 -8.35
C GLU A 96 7.03 18.09 -8.18
N HIS A 97 5.85 18.52 -7.75
CA HIS A 97 4.67 17.66 -7.70
C HIS A 97 4.16 17.35 -9.11
N GLU A 98 4.12 18.37 -9.98
CA GLU A 98 3.80 18.14 -11.39
C GLU A 98 4.92 17.36 -12.10
N LEU A 99 6.17 17.47 -11.65
CA LEU A 99 7.27 16.64 -12.15
C LEU A 99 7.08 15.17 -11.77
N GLN A 100 6.58 14.88 -10.56
CA GLN A 100 6.21 13.51 -10.20
C GLN A 100 5.04 12.99 -11.04
N SER A 101 4.02 13.81 -11.26
CA SER A 101 2.92 13.47 -12.17
C SER A 101 3.43 13.15 -13.58
N TYR A 102 4.36 13.93 -14.11
CA TYR A 102 5.01 13.64 -15.40
C TYR A 102 5.75 12.30 -15.36
N PHE A 103 6.49 12.01 -14.28
CA PHE A 103 7.20 10.74 -14.11
C PHE A 103 6.22 9.56 -14.17
N ILE A 104 5.17 9.61 -13.37
CA ILE A 104 4.14 8.57 -13.31
C ILE A 104 3.43 8.38 -14.66
N LYS A 105 3.04 9.47 -15.32
CA LYS A 105 2.40 9.42 -16.66
C LYS A 105 3.27 8.74 -17.70
N ARG A 106 4.58 9.03 -17.69
CA ARG A 106 5.51 8.42 -18.62
C ARG A 106 5.65 6.91 -18.39
N MET A 107 5.66 6.49 -17.12
CA MET A 107 5.66 5.06 -16.80
C MET A 107 4.33 4.40 -17.10
N GLU A 108 3.20 5.09 -16.90
CA GLU A 108 1.90 4.61 -17.33
C GLU A 108 1.83 4.37 -18.84
N GLU A 109 2.32 5.31 -19.65
CA GLU A 109 2.38 5.16 -21.11
C GLU A 109 3.14 3.90 -21.52
N PHE A 110 4.28 3.63 -20.88
CA PHE A 110 5.06 2.42 -21.11
C PHE A 110 4.29 1.15 -20.72
N VAL A 111 3.68 1.13 -19.53
CA VAL A 111 2.92 0.00 -19.01
C VAL A 111 1.68 -0.27 -19.87
N ASN A 112 0.96 0.80 -20.29
CA ASN A 112 -0.22 0.69 -21.17
C ASN A 112 0.14 0.15 -22.56
N ALA A 113 1.32 0.51 -23.10
CA ALA A 113 1.80 -0.02 -24.38
C ALA A 113 2.05 -1.55 -24.37
N HIS A 114 2.11 -2.14 -23.18
CA HIS A 114 2.22 -3.59 -22.95
C HIS A 114 0.89 -4.23 -22.49
N ASP A 115 -0.26 -3.59 -22.77
CA ASP A 115 -1.61 -4.06 -22.40
C ASP A 115 -1.80 -4.25 -20.90
N ARG A 116 -1.10 -3.47 -20.08
CA ARG A 116 -1.18 -3.50 -18.61
C ARG A 116 -1.61 -2.15 -18.05
N GLN A 117 -1.92 -2.10 -16.78
CA GLN A 117 -2.42 -0.92 -16.09
C GLN A 117 -1.65 -0.71 -14.80
N ILE A 118 -1.27 0.54 -14.52
CA ILE A 118 -0.59 0.87 -13.27
C ILE A 118 -1.55 0.93 -12.09
N ILE A 119 -1.04 0.54 -10.91
CA ILE A 119 -1.54 0.90 -9.60
C ILE A 119 -0.48 1.78 -8.95
N GLY A 120 -0.87 2.81 -8.21
CA GLY A 120 0.05 3.57 -7.37
C GLY A 120 -0.63 4.04 -6.10
N TRP A 121 0.18 4.31 -5.09
CA TRP A 121 -0.28 4.86 -3.82
C TRP A 121 -0.93 6.23 -4.04
N ASP A 122 -1.76 6.69 -3.11
CA ASP A 122 -2.61 7.86 -3.34
C ASP A 122 -1.85 9.19 -3.54
N GLU A 123 -0.54 9.23 -3.35
CA GLU A 123 0.33 10.34 -3.74
C GLU A 123 0.38 10.60 -5.24
N ILE A 124 0.05 9.60 -6.08
CA ILE A 124 -0.03 9.80 -7.53
C ILE A 124 -1.15 10.78 -7.95
N LEU A 125 -2.05 11.12 -7.02
CA LEU A 125 -3.05 12.18 -7.20
C LEU A 125 -2.46 13.60 -7.15
N GLU A 126 -1.25 13.73 -6.62
CA GLU A 126 -0.57 15.02 -6.47
C GLU A 126 0.01 15.47 -7.82
N GLY A 127 -0.14 16.75 -8.16
CA GLY A 127 0.31 17.28 -9.46
C GLY A 127 -0.48 16.79 -10.69
N GLY A 128 -1.52 15.96 -10.50
CA GLY A 128 -2.40 15.44 -11.55
C GLY A 128 -2.20 13.96 -11.86
N ILE A 129 -3.29 13.20 -11.77
CA ILE A 129 -3.30 11.76 -11.97
C ILE A 129 -3.10 11.37 -13.44
N ALA A 130 -2.44 10.22 -13.66
CA ALA A 130 -2.31 9.59 -14.96
C ALA A 130 -3.66 8.98 -15.41
N PRO A 131 -4.05 9.05 -16.69
CA PRO A 131 -5.44 8.82 -17.15
C PRO A 131 -6.06 7.46 -16.79
N ASN A 132 -5.26 6.38 -16.80
CA ASN A 132 -5.74 5.03 -16.54
C ASN A 132 -5.26 4.46 -15.21
N ALA A 133 -4.62 5.27 -14.36
CA ALA A 133 -4.07 4.79 -13.10
C ALA A 133 -5.16 4.32 -12.13
N VAL A 134 -4.90 3.20 -11.47
CA VAL A 134 -5.64 2.75 -10.29
C VAL A 134 -4.98 3.37 -9.06
N VAL A 135 -5.77 3.90 -8.15
CA VAL A 135 -5.27 4.52 -6.92
C VAL A 135 -5.40 3.55 -5.75
N MET A 136 -4.30 3.31 -5.05
CA MET A 136 -4.30 2.58 -3.78
C MET A 136 -4.25 3.58 -2.63
N SER A 137 -5.35 3.68 -1.84
CA SER A 137 -5.51 4.72 -0.82
C SER A 137 -5.10 4.21 0.54
N TRP A 138 -3.94 4.68 1.07
CA TRP A 138 -3.36 4.21 2.32
C TRP A 138 -3.31 5.27 3.44
N ARG A 139 -3.11 6.55 3.11
CA ARG A 139 -3.03 7.67 4.08
C ARG A 139 -4.36 7.95 4.79
N GLY A 140 -5.37 7.19 4.46
CA GLY A 140 -6.75 7.27 4.89
C GLY A 140 -7.66 7.07 3.69
N GLU A 141 -8.94 7.41 3.82
CA GLU A 141 -9.92 7.19 2.76
C GLU A 141 -9.99 8.35 1.74
N ALA A 142 -9.45 9.52 2.10
CA ALA A 142 -9.64 10.76 1.32
C ALA A 142 -9.08 10.64 -0.11
N GLY A 143 -7.93 10.00 -0.29
CA GLY A 143 -7.33 9.74 -1.59
C GLY A 143 -8.22 8.88 -2.48
N GLY A 144 -8.71 7.77 -1.95
CA GLY A 144 -9.61 6.86 -2.66
C GLY A 144 -10.95 7.51 -3.02
N ILE A 145 -11.55 8.25 -2.08
CA ILE A 145 -12.79 9.01 -2.32
C ILE A 145 -12.58 10.04 -3.46
N LYS A 146 -11.45 10.75 -3.42
CA LYS A 146 -11.10 11.72 -4.48
C LYS A 146 -10.95 11.03 -5.83
N ALA A 147 -10.23 9.91 -5.89
CA ALA A 147 -10.02 9.14 -7.12
C ALA A 147 -11.35 8.59 -7.68
N ALA A 148 -12.20 7.99 -6.84
CA ALA A 148 -13.52 7.48 -7.23
C ALA A 148 -14.42 8.58 -7.80
N LYS A 149 -14.40 9.79 -7.21
CA LYS A 149 -15.11 10.98 -7.73
C LYS A 149 -14.57 11.47 -9.08
N MET A 150 -13.33 11.13 -9.41
CA MET A 150 -12.69 11.41 -10.71
C MET A 150 -12.85 10.25 -11.70
N ASN A 151 -13.66 9.22 -11.36
CA ASN A 151 -13.91 8.01 -12.15
C ASN A 151 -12.65 7.12 -12.31
N HIS A 152 -11.71 7.16 -11.38
CA HIS A 152 -10.60 6.24 -11.33
C HIS A 152 -10.93 5.03 -10.44
N SER A 153 -10.48 3.86 -10.87
CA SER A 153 -10.55 2.66 -10.05
C SER A 153 -9.68 2.80 -8.79
N VAL A 154 -10.13 2.23 -7.68
CA VAL A 154 -9.52 2.40 -6.36
C VAL A 154 -9.41 1.06 -5.64
N ILE A 155 -8.29 0.85 -4.98
CA ILE A 155 -8.13 -0.17 -3.95
C ILE A 155 -8.03 0.57 -2.61
N MET A 156 -8.90 0.22 -1.66
CA MET A 156 -8.91 0.84 -0.35
C MET A 156 -8.03 0.05 0.62
N THR A 157 -7.05 0.72 1.19
CA THR A 157 -6.14 0.15 2.18
C THR A 157 -5.77 1.15 3.28
N PRO A 158 -6.77 1.93 3.81
CA PRO A 158 -6.48 2.96 4.78
C PRO A 158 -5.85 2.37 6.05
N ARG A 159 -4.76 2.99 6.51
CA ARG A 159 -3.97 2.48 7.64
C ARG A 159 -4.78 2.25 8.92
N ASP A 160 -5.84 3.04 9.12
CA ASP A 160 -6.67 2.96 10.31
C ASP A 160 -7.55 1.69 10.35
N PHE A 161 -7.63 0.92 9.24
CA PHE A 161 -8.44 -0.29 9.12
C PHE A 161 -7.70 -1.48 8.49
N CYS A 162 -6.61 -1.22 7.74
CA CYS A 162 -6.02 -2.21 6.86
C CYS A 162 -4.53 -2.51 7.14
N TYR A 163 -3.88 -1.81 8.09
CA TYR A 163 -2.46 -2.03 8.39
C TYR A 163 -2.29 -3.12 9.45
N LEU A 164 -2.02 -4.33 8.97
CA LEU A 164 -1.91 -5.52 9.82
C LEU A 164 -0.56 -5.65 10.52
N ASP A 165 0.36 -4.71 10.29
CA ASP A 165 1.63 -4.54 11.00
C ASP A 165 1.50 -3.72 12.31
N TYR A 166 0.29 -3.22 12.62
CA TYR A 166 -0.02 -2.54 13.89
C TYR A 166 -0.31 -3.52 15.02
N TYR A 167 -0.13 -3.08 16.26
CA TYR A 167 -0.49 -3.87 17.45
C TYR A 167 -1.97 -4.28 17.43
N GLN A 168 -2.24 -5.51 17.86
CA GLN A 168 -3.62 -6.03 17.96
C GLN A 168 -4.23 -5.78 19.33
N SER A 169 -3.41 -5.51 20.34
CA SER A 169 -3.82 -5.22 21.72
C SER A 169 -3.17 -3.94 22.22
N GLU A 170 -3.81 -3.28 23.20
CA GLU A 170 -3.23 -2.15 23.94
C GLU A 170 -2.17 -2.62 24.95
N ASP A 171 -2.22 -3.90 25.35
CA ASP A 171 -1.24 -4.53 26.25
C ASP A 171 0.04 -4.89 25.48
N ARG A 172 0.80 -3.86 25.14
CA ARG A 172 1.98 -3.96 24.28
C ARG A 172 3.11 -4.81 24.88
N ASP A 173 3.14 -4.94 26.20
CA ASP A 173 4.17 -5.73 26.89
C ASP A 173 4.00 -7.23 26.62
N ASN A 174 2.81 -7.67 26.25
CA ASN A 174 2.48 -9.05 25.90
C ASN A 174 2.25 -9.27 24.39
N GLU A 175 2.52 -8.25 23.55
CA GLU A 175 2.44 -8.33 22.10
C GLU A 175 3.83 -8.53 21.46
N PRO A 176 3.93 -9.22 20.31
CA PRO A 176 5.12 -9.15 19.48
C PRO A 176 5.42 -7.71 19.07
N LEU A 177 6.68 -7.40 18.84
CA LEU A 177 7.09 -6.08 18.39
C LEU A 177 6.34 -5.68 17.11
N ALA A 178 5.76 -4.49 17.09
CA ALA A 178 5.11 -3.90 15.94
C ALA A 178 5.60 -2.47 15.71
N ILE A 179 5.28 -1.88 14.55
CA ILE A 179 5.83 -0.57 14.18
C ILE A 179 5.41 0.53 15.16
N TYR A 180 4.13 0.79 15.38
CA TYR A 180 3.63 1.73 16.41
C TYR A 180 2.11 1.80 16.54
N GLY A 181 1.34 1.55 15.50
CA GLY A 181 -0.11 1.73 15.49
C GLY A 181 -0.85 0.72 16.39
N TYR A 182 -2.14 0.92 16.55
CA TYR A 182 -3.06 -0.01 17.20
C TYR A 182 -4.27 -0.24 16.30
N LEU A 183 -4.51 -1.48 15.96
CA LEU A 183 -5.61 -1.87 15.08
C LEU A 183 -6.22 -3.17 15.60
N PRO A 184 -7.26 -3.11 16.45
CA PRO A 184 -7.93 -4.30 16.96
C PRO A 184 -8.87 -4.92 15.91
N LEU A 185 -9.27 -6.15 16.15
CA LEU A 185 -10.08 -6.95 15.24
C LEU A 185 -11.45 -6.33 14.91
N ASP A 186 -12.10 -5.73 15.87
CA ASP A 186 -13.39 -5.06 15.69
C ASP A 186 -13.32 -3.82 14.82
N SER A 187 -12.22 -3.06 14.93
CA SER A 187 -11.95 -1.91 14.05
C SER A 187 -11.79 -2.36 12.59
N VAL A 188 -11.02 -3.42 12.33
CA VAL A 188 -10.90 -3.99 10.97
C VAL A 188 -12.28 -4.42 10.45
N TYR A 189 -13.05 -5.15 11.26
CA TYR A 189 -14.37 -5.64 10.85
C TYR A 189 -15.40 -4.53 10.63
N SER A 190 -15.30 -3.42 11.36
CA SER A 190 -16.22 -2.28 11.23
C SER A 190 -16.06 -1.52 9.91
N TYR A 191 -14.96 -1.69 9.20
CA TYR A 191 -14.65 -0.92 8.01
C TYR A 191 -15.72 -1.08 6.91
N ASN A 192 -16.10 0.05 6.30
CA ASN A 192 -16.95 0.09 5.11
C ASN A 192 -16.29 0.95 4.02
N PRO A 193 -15.70 0.33 2.99
CA PRO A 193 -14.91 1.05 1.99
C PRO A 193 -15.73 1.98 1.10
N THR A 194 -17.06 1.91 1.15
CA THR A 194 -17.95 2.72 0.30
C THR A 194 -18.82 3.69 1.09
N GLU A 195 -18.70 3.77 2.42
CA GLU A 195 -19.59 4.55 3.29
C GLU A 195 -19.74 6.02 2.87
N LYS A 196 -18.65 6.64 2.40
CA LYS A 196 -18.59 8.06 2.05
C LYS A 196 -18.78 8.32 0.55
N LEU A 197 -19.27 7.33 -0.19
CA LEU A 197 -19.46 7.37 -1.64
C LEU A 197 -20.92 7.18 -2.00
N THR A 198 -21.34 7.76 -3.11
CA THR A 198 -22.62 7.39 -3.74
C THR A 198 -22.52 6.00 -4.37
N SER A 199 -23.66 5.35 -4.62
CA SER A 199 -23.69 4.04 -5.29
C SER A 199 -22.96 4.05 -6.65
N GLU A 200 -23.01 5.17 -7.38
CA GLU A 200 -22.28 5.34 -8.65
C GLU A 200 -20.77 5.40 -8.42
N GLN A 201 -20.33 6.20 -7.47
CA GLN A 201 -18.92 6.33 -7.12
C GLN A 201 -18.35 5.04 -6.50
N GLY A 202 -19.15 4.32 -5.72
CA GLY A 202 -18.76 3.05 -5.12
C GLY A 202 -18.39 1.97 -6.14
N ARG A 203 -18.86 2.08 -7.39
CA ARG A 203 -18.49 1.15 -8.49
C ARG A 203 -17.01 1.22 -8.87
N TYR A 204 -16.33 2.30 -8.52
CA TYR A 204 -14.91 2.46 -8.76
C TYR A 204 -14.05 1.79 -7.68
N ILE A 205 -14.62 1.37 -6.55
CA ILE A 205 -13.91 0.61 -5.54
C ILE A 205 -13.79 -0.85 -6.00
N LEU A 206 -12.58 -1.24 -6.43
CA LEU A 206 -12.29 -2.60 -6.87
C LEU A 206 -12.26 -3.59 -5.70
N GLY A 207 -11.91 -3.12 -4.53
CA GLY A 207 -11.79 -3.92 -3.32
C GLY A 207 -10.95 -3.26 -2.25
N ILE A 208 -10.53 -4.09 -1.30
CA ILE A 208 -9.69 -3.70 -0.16
C ILE A 208 -8.44 -4.56 -0.09
N GLN A 209 -7.40 -4.06 0.55
CA GLN A 209 -6.16 -4.80 0.80
C GLN A 209 -5.72 -4.60 2.25
N GLY A 210 -5.24 -5.67 2.89
CA GLY A 210 -4.53 -5.59 4.15
C GLY A 210 -3.02 -5.50 3.91
N ASN A 211 -2.36 -4.51 4.49
CA ASN A 211 -0.92 -4.33 4.39
C ASN A 211 -0.22 -4.96 5.59
N LEU A 212 0.86 -5.67 5.34
CA LEU A 212 1.70 -6.30 6.35
C LEU A 212 3.16 -5.94 6.05
N TRP A 213 3.57 -4.76 6.51
CA TRP A 213 4.93 -4.27 6.37
C TRP A 213 5.84 -5.01 7.35
N THR A 214 7.02 -5.43 6.90
CA THR A 214 7.82 -6.43 7.62
C THR A 214 9.07 -5.86 8.31
N GLU A 215 9.20 -4.55 8.45
CA GLU A 215 10.36 -3.91 9.09
C GLU A 215 10.58 -4.40 10.52
N TYR A 216 9.51 -4.73 11.23
CA TYR A 216 9.53 -5.23 12.60
C TYR A 216 9.13 -6.70 12.71
N ILE A 217 8.88 -7.37 11.58
CA ILE A 217 8.41 -8.77 11.54
C ILE A 217 9.57 -9.66 11.10
N ALA A 218 10.15 -10.37 12.06
CA ALA A 218 11.40 -11.10 11.87
C ALA A 218 11.22 -12.56 11.40
N THR A 219 10.05 -13.16 11.62
CA THR A 219 9.82 -14.60 11.33
C THR A 219 8.44 -14.83 10.69
N PRO A 220 8.25 -15.96 9.98
CA PRO A 220 6.94 -16.34 9.46
C PRO A 220 5.86 -16.44 10.54
N GLU A 221 6.17 -16.98 11.71
CA GLU A 221 5.23 -17.10 12.84
C GLU A 221 4.81 -15.72 13.37
N HIS A 222 5.72 -14.74 13.31
CA HIS A 222 5.38 -13.36 13.64
C HIS A 222 4.44 -12.76 12.59
N ALA A 223 4.68 -13.00 11.31
CA ALA A 223 3.79 -12.56 10.23
C ALA A 223 2.39 -13.18 10.36
N GLU A 224 2.30 -14.47 10.68
CA GLU A 224 1.04 -15.15 10.95
C GLU A 224 0.26 -14.51 12.11
N TYR A 225 0.97 -14.23 13.21
CA TYR A 225 0.37 -13.54 14.36
C TYR A 225 -0.20 -12.18 13.97
N MET A 226 0.57 -11.40 13.25
CA MET A 226 0.15 -10.05 12.82
C MET A 226 -1.00 -10.08 11.82
N ALA A 227 -1.00 -11.04 10.91
CA ALA A 227 -2.06 -11.18 9.91
C ALA A 227 -3.37 -11.69 10.50
N TYR A 228 -3.31 -12.75 11.32
CA TYR A 228 -4.53 -13.43 11.81
C TYR A 228 -4.87 -13.07 13.25
N PRO A 229 -6.19 -12.89 13.53
CA PRO A 229 -7.36 -13.16 12.69
C PRO A 229 -7.81 -11.96 11.82
N ARG A 230 -7.14 -10.81 11.84
CA ARG A 230 -7.56 -9.58 11.15
C ARG A 230 -7.71 -9.74 9.64
N ALA A 231 -6.86 -10.55 9.01
CA ALA A 231 -7.00 -10.86 7.58
C ALA A 231 -8.33 -11.59 7.27
N ILE A 232 -8.84 -12.42 8.20
CA ILE A 232 -10.15 -13.08 8.06
C ILE A 232 -11.28 -12.05 8.16
N ALA A 233 -11.18 -11.10 9.09
CA ALA A 233 -12.13 -10.00 9.21
C ALA A 233 -12.15 -9.13 7.95
N LEU A 234 -10.97 -8.78 7.45
CA LEU A 234 -10.84 -7.98 6.25
C LEU A 234 -11.39 -8.72 5.01
N ALA A 235 -11.19 -10.03 4.91
CA ALA A 235 -11.78 -10.84 3.85
C ALA A 235 -13.32 -10.79 3.87
N GLU A 236 -13.94 -10.83 5.05
CA GLU A 236 -15.39 -10.69 5.15
C GLU A 236 -15.86 -9.27 4.81
N VAL A 237 -15.12 -8.24 5.22
CA VAL A 237 -15.40 -6.84 4.86
C VAL A 237 -15.40 -6.66 3.33
N GLY A 238 -14.46 -7.28 2.63
CA GLY A 238 -14.38 -7.19 1.17
C GLY A 238 -15.38 -8.05 0.41
N TRP A 239 -15.89 -9.11 1.04
CA TRP A 239 -16.76 -10.09 0.39
C TRP A 239 -18.25 -9.90 0.66
N SER A 240 -18.60 -9.47 1.89
CA SER A 240 -19.99 -9.40 2.36
C SER A 240 -20.59 -8.01 2.16
N GLN A 241 -21.89 -7.97 1.87
CA GLN A 241 -22.63 -6.72 1.88
C GLN A 241 -22.67 -6.15 3.31
N GLN A 242 -22.59 -4.84 3.45
CA GLN A 242 -22.50 -4.16 4.75
C GLN A 242 -23.68 -4.51 5.68
N GLU A 243 -24.87 -4.63 5.11
CA GLU A 243 -26.12 -4.94 5.84
C GLU A 243 -26.17 -6.37 6.38
N GLN A 244 -25.30 -7.25 5.87
CA GLN A 244 -25.21 -8.65 6.29
C GLN A 244 -24.13 -8.87 7.34
N LYS A 245 -23.32 -7.86 7.67
CA LYS A 245 -22.24 -7.97 8.64
C LYS A 245 -22.78 -7.93 10.05
N ASP A 246 -22.44 -8.93 10.86
CA ASP A 246 -22.68 -9.02 12.30
C ASP A 246 -21.41 -9.48 13.01
N PHE A 247 -20.83 -8.59 13.82
CA PHE A 247 -19.58 -8.88 14.52
C PHE A 247 -19.71 -10.02 15.52
N THR A 248 -20.88 -10.18 16.15
CA THR A 248 -21.10 -11.26 17.12
C THR A 248 -21.15 -12.61 16.41
N ASP A 249 -21.86 -12.71 15.29
CA ASP A 249 -21.86 -13.90 14.45
C ASP A 249 -20.49 -14.19 13.86
N PHE A 250 -19.78 -13.16 13.40
CA PHE A 250 -18.40 -13.28 12.93
C PHE A 250 -17.48 -13.89 13.98
N ILE A 251 -17.52 -13.43 15.24
CA ILE A 251 -16.72 -13.99 16.34
C ILE A 251 -17.07 -15.46 16.59
N TYR A 252 -18.34 -15.83 16.51
CA TYR A 252 -18.74 -17.24 16.62
C TYR A 252 -18.15 -18.09 15.50
N ARG A 253 -18.26 -17.67 14.24
CA ARG A 253 -17.67 -18.36 13.09
C ARG A 253 -16.14 -18.39 13.16
N LEU A 254 -15.51 -17.32 13.64
CA LEU A 254 -14.08 -17.23 13.85
C LEU A 254 -13.58 -18.26 14.89
N THR A 255 -14.37 -18.53 15.94
CA THR A 255 -14.07 -19.60 16.92
C THR A 255 -14.04 -20.99 16.27
N ILE A 256 -14.86 -21.21 15.24
CA ILE A 256 -14.83 -22.46 14.46
C ILE A 256 -13.62 -22.46 13.54
N GLN A 257 -13.35 -21.34 12.87
CA GLN A 257 -12.22 -21.21 11.95
C GLN A 257 -10.86 -21.33 12.65
N SER A 258 -10.76 -20.87 13.92
CA SER A 258 -9.53 -20.99 14.69
C SER A 258 -9.05 -22.42 14.88
N LYS A 259 -9.97 -23.41 14.94
CA LYS A 259 -9.62 -24.84 14.98
C LYS A 259 -8.90 -25.30 13.70
N ARG A 260 -9.18 -24.68 12.55
CA ARG A 260 -8.46 -24.95 11.31
C ARG A 260 -7.06 -24.32 11.34
N LEU A 261 -6.94 -23.10 11.87
CA LEU A 261 -5.64 -22.48 12.09
C LEU A 261 -4.77 -23.34 13.04
N ASP A 262 -5.37 -23.80 14.15
CA ASP A 262 -4.68 -24.73 15.07
C ASP A 262 -4.21 -26.01 14.37
N SER A 263 -5.05 -26.63 13.52
CA SER A 263 -4.69 -27.85 12.80
C SER A 263 -3.60 -27.65 11.74
N LEU A 264 -3.43 -26.42 11.26
CA LEU A 264 -2.38 -26.00 10.33
C LEU A 264 -1.15 -25.45 11.05
N ASN A 265 -1.14 -25.42 12.39
CA ASN A 265 -0.10 -24.84 13.22
C ASN A 265 0.17 -23.34 12.93
N VAL A 266 -0.85 -22.59 12.50
CA VAL A 266 -0.74 -21.15 12.27
C VAL A 266 -0.68 -20.42 13.61
N ASN A 267 0.31 -19.56 13.79
CA ASN A 267 0.44 -18.71 14.95
C ASN A 267 -0.44 -17.46 14.81
N TYR A 268 -1.63 -17.47 15.39
CA TYR A 268 -2.56 -16.33 15.31
C TYR A 268 -2.85 -15.69 16.67
N ALA A 269 -3.20 -14.41 16.69
CA ALA A 269 -3.58 -13.70 17.92
C ALA A 269 -4.91 -14.21 18.48
N LYS A 270 -4.97 -14.48 19.78
CA LYS A 270 -6.11 -15.17 20.45
C LYS A 270 -6.97 -14.24 21.30
N HIS A 271 -6.84 -12.93 21.17
CA HIS A 271 -7.56 -11.94 21.98
C HIS A 271 -9.08 -12.09 21.92
N PHE A 272 -9.63 -12.43 20.76
CA PHE A 272 -11.08 -12.62 20.56
C PHE A 272 -11.66 -13.76 21.39
N LEU A 273 -10.88 -14.76 21.79
CA LEU A 273 -11.33 -15.89 22.61
C LEU A 273 -11.69 -15.45 24.05
N PHE A 274 -11.06 -14.41 24.57
CA PHE A 274 -11.39 -13.85 25.88
C PHE A 274 -12.74 -13.13 25.88
N SER A 275 -13.12 -12.52 24.78
CA SER A 275 -14.43 -11.86 24.60
C SER A 275 -15.60 -12.85 24.61
N VAL A 276 -15.36 -14.10 24.18
CA VAL A 276 -16.36 -15.19 24.19
C VAL A 276 -16.55 -15.74 25.59
N LYS A 277 -15.46 -15.93 26.37
CA LYS A 277 -15.53 -16.45 27.75
C LYS A 277 -16.32 -15.52 28.68
N ASN A 278 -16.05 -14.22 28.62
CA ASN A 278 -16.74 -13.23 29.47
C ASN A 278 -18.24 -13.08 29.19
N LYS A 279 -18.74 -13.51 28.03
CA LYS A 279 -20.18 -13.54 27.74
C LYS A 279 -20.86 -14.81 28.28
N ASN A 280 -20.17 -15.96 28.31
CA ASN A 280 -20.70 -17.21 28.81
C ASN A 280 -20.71 -17.28 30.34
N ASP A 281 -19.87 -16.52 31.05
CA ASP A 281 -19.85 -16.42 32.53
C ASP A 281 -20.93 -15.46 33.07
N LYS A 282 -21.69 -14.81 32.19
CA LYS A 282 -22.82 -13.90 32.55
C LYS A 282 -24.22 -14.47 32.24
N LEU A 283 -24.30 -15.71 31.79
CA LEU A 283 -25.52 -16.49 31.60
C LEU A 283 -25.60 -17.62 32.63
#